data_5762c095953b7988694aabbe62304ae4
#
_entry.id   5762c095953b7988694aabbe62304ae4
#
_cell.length_a   1.000
_cell.length_b   1.000
_cell.length_c   1.000
_cell.angle_alpha   90.00
_cell.angle_beta   90.00
_cell.angle_gamma   90.00
#
_symmetry.space_group_name_H-M   'P 1'
#
loop_
_entity.id
_entity.type
_entity.pdbx_description
1 polymer ?
#
loop_
_entity_poly.entity_id
_entity_poly.type
_entity_poly.pdbx_seq_one_letter_code
_entity_poly.pdbx_strand_id
1 'polypeptide(L)'
;MLNNGSDGLVDQHTRFLMRFDNDFKVDGYPPPNIEDGLEIKGGEFVTDSIRTGYKYTNTSNSYGMINTSSTLSPDLFGDGDPFTIDFWYKPLAVIDACSVGHEWYNGIFYFGIAGNAGDLGLFFATQRGANGSKVSDAIIGRWYHIAMVRVDYTLYGFVDGKRSVSFPCSNISLRYSNIDFNRQRDGSNRASFVIDNFRISDVARWTSDFDPPK
;
A
#
# COMPACT_ATOMS: atom_id res chain seq x y z
N MET A 1 -14.95 21.01 -12.14
CA MET A 1 -15.76 19.79 -12.15
C MET A 1 -14.80 18.66 -11.87
N LEU A 2 -15.00 17.93 -10.76
CA LEU A 2 -14.24 16.73 -10.46
C LEU A 2 -14.57 15.71 -11.54
N ASN A 3 -13.59 15.28 -12.30
CA ASN A 3 -13.73 14.14 -13.18
C ASN A 3 -13.73 12.90 -12.28
N ASN A 4 -14.88 12.57 -11.70
CA ASN A 4 -15.04 11.30 -11.01
C ASN A 4 -14.78 10.23 -12.06
N GLY A 5 -13.64 9.55 -11.94
CA GLY A 5 -13.37 8.38 -12.76
C GLY A 5 -14.59 7.46 -12.70
N SER A 6 -14.92 6.83 -13.80
CA SER A 6 -16.13 5.99 -13.95
C SER A 6 -16.23 4.85 -12.92
N ASP A 7 -15.16 4.57 -12.19
CA ASP A 7 -15.01 3.52 -11.18
C ASP A 7 -15.26 3.97 -9.73
N GLY A 8 -15.48 5.29 -9.50
CA GLY A 8 -15.70 5.85 -8.16
C GLY A 8 -14.47 5.84 -7.23
N LEU A 9 -13.29 5.53 -7.74
CA LEU A 9 -12.05 5.48 -6.93
C LEU A 9 -11.49 6.88 -6.63
N VAL A 10 -11.76 7.88 -7.47
CA VAL A 10 -11.32 9.27 -7.30
C VAL A 10 -12.44 10.12 -6.75
N ASP A 11 -12.18 10.79 -5.64
CA ASP A 11 -13.04 11.81 -5.03
C ASP A 11 -12.21 12.96 -4.46
N GLN A 12 -12.84 13.92 -3.79
CA GLN A 12 -12.17 15.08 -3.18
C GLN A 12 -11.17 14.71 -2.07
N HIS A 13 -11.19 13.48 -1.57
CA HIS A 13 -10.32 12.95 -0.52
C HIS A 13 -9.22 12.04 -1.07
N THR A 14 -9.23 11.75 -2.37
CA THR A 14 -8.17 10.97 -3.02
C THR A 14 -6.98 11.88 -3.29
N ARG A 15 -5.85 11.64 -2.63
CA ARG A 15 -4.61 12.43 -2.76
C ARG A 15 -3.65 11.83 -3.78
N PHE A 16 -3.72 10.52 -3.96
CA PHE A 16 -2.92 9.77 -4.90
C PHE A 16 -3.67 8.50 -5.31
N LEU A 17 -3.79 8.25 -6.58
CA LEU A 17 -4.28 6.98 -7.13
C LEU A 17 -3.47 6.61 -8.35
N MET A 18 -2.79 5.47 -8.31
CA MET A 18 -2.11 4.85 -9.44
C MET A 18 -2.82 3.53 -9.75
N ARG A 19 -3.42 3.45 -10.96
CA ARG A 19 -4.22 2.29 -11.37
C ARG A 19 -3.40 1.13 -11.89
N PHE A 20 -2.20 1.39 -12.40
CA PHE A 20 -1.38 0.39 -13.07
C PHE A 20 -2.05 -0.25 -14.32
N ASP A 21 -2.88 0.51 -15.01
CA ASP A 21 -3.57 0.12 -16.25
C ASP A 21 -2.68 0.27 -17.49
N ASN A 22 -1.53 -0.43 -17.49
CA ASN A 22 -0.46 -0.34 -18.48
C ASN A 22 0.26 1.02 -18.55
N ASP A 23 0.10 1.86 -17.54
CA ASP A 23 0.85 3.10 -17.36
C ASP A 23 1.04 3.42 -15.87
N PHE A 24 1.81 4.48 -15.59
CA PHE A 24 2.03 5.01 -14.24
C PHE A 24 1.34 6.36 -14.05
N LYS A 25 0.23 6.58 -14.74
CA LYS A 25 -0.57 7.77 -14.55
C LYS A 25 -1.10 7.82 -13.11
N VAL A 26 -0.99 8.99 -12.53
CA VAL A 26 -1.47 9.26 -11.17
C VAL A 26 -2.59 10.28 -11.22
N ASP A 27 -3.70 9.95 -10.60
CA ASP A 27 -4.82 10.84 -10.35
C ASP A 27 -4.85 11.25 -8.87
N GLY A 28 -5.43 12.42 -8.54
CA GLY A 28 -5.58 12.90 -7.17
C GLY A 28 -6.10 14.33 -7.13
N TYR A 29 -6.51 14.77 -5.93
CA TYR A 29 -7.02 16.13 -5.72
C TYR A 29 -6.41 16.76 -4.45
N PRO A 30 -5.67 17.90 -4.57
CA PRO A 30 -5.16 18.47 -5.83
C PRO A 30 -4.28 17.45 -6.58
N PRO A 31 -4.02 17.66 -7.89
CA PRO A 31 -3.14 16.78 -8.64
C PRO A 31 -1.77 16.64 -7.96
N PRO A 32 -1.30 15.40 -7.70
CA PRO A 32 -0.01 15.18 -7.06
C PRO A 32 1.16 15.58 -7.97
N ASN A 33 2.24 16.07 -7.38
CA ASN A 33 3.49 16.29 -8.10
C ASN A 33 4.29 14.97 -8.15
N ILE A 34 4.40 14.37 -9.33
CA ILE A 34 5.08 13.08 -9.51
C ILE A 34 6.46 13.20 -10.14
N GLU A 35 6.87 14.38 -10.66
CA GLU A 35 8.12 14.56 -11.41
C GLU A 35 9.35 14.17 -10.56
N ASP A 36 9.38 14.59 -9.30
CA ASP A 36 10.50 14.34 -8.40
C ASP A 36 10.16 13.33 -7.28
N GLY A 37 8.93 12.80 -7.28
CA GLY A 37 8.40 12.04 -6.15
C GLY A 37 8.04 10.57 -6.45
N LEU A 38 8.08 10.15 -7.70
CA LEU A 38 7.74 8.78 -8.09
C LEU A 38 8.90 8.09 -8.78
N GLU A 39 9.33 6.96 -8.25
CA GLU A 39 10.33 6.09 -8.87
C GLU A 39 9.80 4.67 -8.98
N ILE A 40 9.76 4.09 -10.17
CA ILE A 40 9.36 2.69 -10.40
C ILE A 40 10.37 2.04 -11.34
N LYS A 41 10.89 0.88 -10.96
CA LYS A 41 11.92 0.16 -11.71
C LYS A 41 11.69 -1.34 -11.75
N GLY A 42 12.10 -1.96 -12.84
CA GLY A 42 12.40 -3.38 -12.98
C GLY A 42 11.25 -4.34 -12.80
N GLY A 43 10.02 -3.91 -13.08
CA GLY A 43 8.85 -4.77 -13.13
C GLY A 43 8.22 -4.78 -14.52
N GLU A 44 7.02 -5.33 -14.61
CA GLU A 44 6.25 -5.41 -15.85
C GLU A 44 4.75 -5.29 -15.58
N PHE A 45 3.99 -4.74 -16.52
CA PHE A 45 2.54 -4.82 -16.49
C PHE A 45 2.08 -6.23 -16.85
N VAL A 46 1.13 -6.74 -16.08
CA VAL A 46 0.54 -8.06 -16.29
C VAL A 46 -0.98 -7.98 -16.19
N THR A 47 -1.66 -8.74 -17.04
CA THR A 47 -3.14 -8.82 -17.03
C THR A 47 -3.54 -10.28 -16.85
N ASP A 48 -4.46 -10.53 -15.94
CA ASP A 48 -5.14 -11.81 -15.82
C ASP A 48 -6.64 -11.66 -16.11
N SER A 49 -7.43 -12.67 -15.82
CA SER A 49 -8.88 -12.65 -16.07
C SER A 49 -9.65 -11.70 -15.15
N ILE A 50 -9.02 -11.13 -14.15
CA ILE A 50 -9.65 -10.32 -13.10
C ILE A 50 -9.19 -8.86 -13.18
N ARG A 51 -7.85 -8.63 -13.29
CA ARG A 51 -7.23 -7.30 -13.19
C ARG A 51 -5.99 -7.17 -14.06
N THR A 52 -5.71 -5.93 -14.44
CA THR A 52 -4.37 -5.50 -14.86
C THR A 52 -3.65 -4.97 -13.62
N GLY A 53 -2.34 -5.11 -13.55
CA GLY A 53 -1.55 -4.59 -12.45
C GLY A 53 -0.06 -4.60 -12.77
N TYR A 54 0.76 -4.08 -11.85
CA TYR A 54 2.20 -4.06 -11.99
C TYR A 54 2.87 -5.13 -11.14
N LYS A 55 3.64 -5.99 -11.79
CA LYS A 55 4.35 -7.10 -11.17
C LYS A 55 5.74 -6.68 -10.75
N TYR A 56 5.99 -6.74 -9.45
CA TYR A 56 7.33 -6.71 -8.88
C TYR A 56 7.90 -8.12 -8.77
N THR A 57 9.22 -8.24 -8.93
CA THR A 57 9.93 -9.51 -8.84
C THR A 57 10.95 -9.48 -7.70
N ASN A 58 11.35 -10.65 -7.22
CA ASN A 58 12.38 -10.80 -6.19
C ASN A 58 13.79 -10.52 -6.75
N THR A 59 14.02 -9.29 -7.21
CA THR A 59 15.33 -8.84 -7.70
C THR A 59 15.66 -7.45 -7.17
N SER A 60 16.94 -7.13 -7.05
CA SER A 60 17.40 -5.83 -6.55
C SER A 60 16.97 -4.63 -7.41
N ASN A 61 16.63 -4.89 -8.66
CA ASN A 61 16.23 -3.86 -9.63
C ASN A 61 14.71 -3.70 -9.77
N SER A 62 13.90 -4.47 -9.01
CA SER A 62 12.45 -4.42 -9.08
C SER A 62 11.89 -3.79 -7.81
N TYR A 63 11.64 -2.49 -7.85
CA TYR A 63 11.11 -1.72 -6.72
C TYR A 63 10.35 -0.47 -7.16
N GLY A 64 9.62 0.14 -6.24
CA GLY A 64 9.00 1.44 -6.42
C GLY A 64 9.12 2.30 -5.16
N MET A 65 8.98 3.60 -5.33
CA MET A 65 9.00 4.57 -4.24
C MET A 65 8.08 5.75 -4.56
N ILE A 66 7.28 6.16 -3.61
CA ILE A 66 6.56 7.43 -3.60
C ILE A 66 7.17 8.28 -2.48
N ASN A 67 7.83 9.37 -2.84
CA ASN A 67 8.28 10.35 -1.87
C ASN A 67 7.09 11.23 -1.47
N THR A 68 6.54 11.01 -0.30
CA THR A 68 5.32 11.68 0.14
C THR A 68 5.50 13.18 0.35
N SER A 69 6.70 13.64 0.69
CA SER A 69 6.98 15.07 0.91
C SER A 69 7.02 15.89 -0.38
N SER A 70 7.41 15.29 -1.51
CA SER A 70 7.41 15.96 -2.81
C SER A 70 6.13 15.70 -3.61
N THR A 71 5.49 14.56 -3.39
CA THR A 71 4.32 14.14 -4.17
C THR A 71 3.00 14.64 -3.59
N LEU A 72 2.88 14.67 -2.25
CA LEU A 72 1.67 15.06 -1.53
C LEU A 72 1.83 16.46 -0.92
N SER A 73 0.72 17.15 -0.69
CA SER A 73 0.76 18.45 -0.02
C SER A 73 1.38 18.32 1.39
N PRO A 74 2.33 19.20 1.76
CA PRO A 74 2.97 19.15 3.07
C PRO A 74 2.02 19.45 4.25
N ASP A 75 0.84 19.99 3.98
CA ASP A 75 -0.17 20.29 5.00
C ASP A 75 -1.05 19.07 5.34
N LEU A 76 -0.89 17.98 4.59
CA LEU A 76 -1.63 16.74 4.78
C LEU A 76 -0.82 15.72 5.59
N PHE A 77 -1.53 14.82 6.27
CA PHE A 77 -0.94 13.69 6.96
C PHE A 77 -0.01 14.02 8.13
N GLY A 78 -0.30 15.11 8.83
CA GLY A 78 0.33 15.47 10.08
C GLY A 78 0.16 14.39 11.16
N ASP A 79 0.78 14.62 12.31
CA ASP A 79 0.61 13.74 13.47
C ASP A 79 -0.87 13.72 13.91
N GLY A 80 -1.45 12.53 13.95
CA GLY A 80 -2.86 12.34 14.29
C GLY A 80 -3.87 12.49 13.16
N ASP A 81 -3.49 13.06 12.00
CA ASP A 81 -4.44 13.21 10.89
C ASP A 81 -4.91 11.84 10.36
N PRO A 82 -6.20 11.69 10.04
CA PRO A 82 -6.70 10.45 9.47
C PRO A 82 -6.13 10.23 8.08
N PHE A 83 -5.93 8.98 7.71
CA PHE A 83 -5.61 8.59 6.35
C PHE A 83 -6.10 7.18 6.03
N THR A 84 -6.17 6.88 4.75
CA THR A 84 -6.34 5.53 4.22
C THR A 84 -5.31 5.29 3.12
N ILE A 85 -4.63 4.16 3.18
CA ILE A 85 -3.86 3.59 2.07
C ILE A 85 -4.51 2.26 1.72
N ASP A 86 -4.95 2.10 0.48
CA ASP A 86 -5.56 0.86 0.03
C ASP A 86 -5.11 0.49 -1.38
N PHE A 87 -5.08 -0.82 -1.66
CA PHE A 87 -4.64 -1.37 -2.93
C PHE A 87 -5.10 -2.82 -3.09
N TRP A 88 -5.07 -3.30 -4.33
CA TRP A 88 -5.19 -4.72 -4.63
C TRP A 88 -3.81 -5.36 -4.69
N TYR A 89 -3.70 -6.54 -4.12
CA TYR A 89 -2.45 -7.28 -3.94
C TYR A 89 -2.60 -8.74 -4.30
N LYS A 90 -1.66 -9.28 -5.08
CA LYS A 90 -1.62 -10.68 -5.47
C LYS A 90 -0.22 -11.25 -5.24
N PRO A 91 -0.01 -12.07 -4.21
CA PRO A 91 1.28 -12.72 -3.98
C PRO A 91 1.59 -13.75 -5.07
N LEU A 92 2.84 -13.81 -5.52
CA LEU A 92 3.29 -14.73 -6.58
C LEU A 92 4.29 -15.79 -6.09
N ALA A 93 4.91 -15.59 -4.93
CA ALA A 93 5.88 -16.54 -4.39
C ALA A 93 5.83 -16.56 -2.86
N VAL A 94 6.29 -17.67 -2.29
CA VAL A 94 6.50 -17.83 -0.85
C VAL A 94 7.86 -17.24 -0.49
N ILE A 95 7.87 -16.00 -0.05
CA ILE A 95 9.07 -15.28 0.38
C ILE A 95 8.70 -14.43 1.57
N ASP A 96 9.44 -14.56 2.66
CA ASP A 96 9.30 -13.69 3.83
C ASP A 96 9.82 -12.28 3.48
N ALA A 97 8.91 -11.40 3.08
CA ALA A 97 9.28 -10.09 2.55
C ALA A 97 8.21 -9.03 2.74
N CYS A 98 8.66 -7.80 2.93
CA CYS A 98 7.83 -6.61 2.83
C CYS A 98 7.46 -6.34 1.36
N SER A 99 6.20 -6.11 1.09
CA SER A 99 5.71 -5.76 -0.24
C SER A 99 5.43 -4.26 -0.36
N VAL A 100 4.80 -3.67 0.65
CA VAL A 100 4.49 -2.23 0.73
C VAL A 100 4.81 -1.75 2.13
N GLY A 101 5.57 -0.70 2.27
CA GLY A 101 5.94 -0.16 3.57
C GLY A 101 6.21 1.33 3.54
N HIS A 102 6.07 1.95 4.71
CA HIS A 102 6.38 3.34 4.93
C HIS A 102 7.64 3.43 5.78
N GLU A 103 8.72 3.99 5.21
CA GLU A 103 10.04 4.09 5.87
C GLU A 103 10.43 2.84 6.66
N TRP A 104 10.84 1.81 6.00
CA TRP A 104 11.12 0.49 6.55
C TRP A 104 11.81 0.44 7.92
N TYR A 105 12.56 1.46 8.30
CA TYR A 105 13.37 1.42 9.53
C TYR A 105 12.75 2.13 10.73
N ASN A 106 11.97 3.17 10.51
CA ASN A 106 11.26 3.95 11.54
C ASN A 106 9.77 4.11 11.23
N GLY A 107 9.31 3.35 10.26
CA GLY A 107 8.04 3.60 9.61
C GLY A 107 6.82 3.21 10.41
N ILE A 108 5.72 3.72 9.91
CA ILE A 108 4.40 3.61 10.49
C ILE A 108 3.84 2.22 10.33
N PHE A 109 4.04 1.67 9.15
CA PHE A 109 3.46 0.39 8.78
C PHE A 109 4.32 -0.31 7.73
N TYR A 110 4.17 -1.60 7.67
CA TYR A 110 4.48 -2.39 6.49
C TYR A 110 3.48 -3.54 6.32
N PHE A 111 3.28 -3.89 5.08
CA PHE A 111 2.46 -5.00 4.65
C PHE A 111 3.32 -5.95 3.81
N GLY A 112 3.15 -7.22 4.00
CA GLY A 112 3.88 -8.22 3.24
C GLY A 112 3.34 -9.61 3.39
N ILE A 113 4.10 -10.55 2.89
CA ILE A 113 3.85 -11.97 2.97
C ILE A 113 4.98 -12.63 3.75
N ALA A 114 4.65 -13.52 4.67
CA ALA A 114 5.63 -14.26 5.45
C ALA A 114 5.16 -15.68 5.72
N GLY A 115 6.10 -16.56 6.08
CA GLY A 115 5.85 -17.94 6.43
C GLY A 115 6.47 -18.93 5.47
N ASN A 116 6.21 -20.22 5.72
CA ASN A 116 6.71 -21.34 4.94
C ASN A 116 5.59 -21.97 4.11
N ALA A 117 5.96 -22.82 3.16
CA ALA A 117 4.99 -23.63 2.43
C ALA A 117 4.15 -24.46 3.41
N GLY A 118 2.84 -24.13 3.53
CA GLY A 118 1.91 -24.75 4.47
C GLY A 118 1.43 -23.84 5.62
N ASP A 119 2.14 -22.73 5.89
CA ASP A 119 1.71 -21.70 6.84
C ASP A 119 2.06 -20.30 6.31
N LEU A 120 1.60 -20.00 5.11
CA LEU A 120 1.81 -18.72 4.47
C LEU A 120 0.75 -17.72 4.93
N GLY A 121 1.16 -16.52 5.34
CA GLY A 121 0.27 -15.48 5.83
C GLY A 121 0.51 -14.12 5.22
N LEU A 122 -0.54 -13.31 5.19
CA LEU A 122 -0.47 -11.87 5.03
C LEU A 122 -0.18 -11.25 6.40
N PHE A 123 0.74 -10.31 6.44
CA PHE A 123 1.20 -9.67 7.67
C PHE A 123 1.08 -8.16 7.59
N PHE A 124 0.55 -7.57 8.65
CA PHE A 124 0.72 -6.17 8.96
C PHE A 124 1.68 -6.02 10.13
N ALA A 125 2.49 -4.98 10.09
CA ALA A 125 3.27 -4.59 11.25
C ALA A 125 3.38 -3.07 11.35
N THR A 126 3.56 -2.61 12.59
CA THR A 126 3.90 -1.23 12.91
C THR A 126 5.23 -1.22 13.64
N GLN A 127 6.03 -0.22 13.40
CA GLN A 127 7.37 -0.11 13.99
C GLN A 127 8.25 -1.36 13.82
N ARG A 128 9.42 -1.19 13.35
CA ARG A 128 10.60 -2.04 13.36
C ARG A 128 10.41 -3.46 13.91
N GLY A 129 9.75 -4.35 13.18
CA GLY A 129 9.83 -5.81 13.38
C GLY A 129 9.28 -6.39 14.69
N ALA A 130 8.87 -5.55 15.62
CA ALA A 130 8.50 -6.01 16.95
C ALA A 130 7.07 -6.54 17.07
N ASN A 131 6.16 -6.15 16.17
CA ASN A 131 4.73 -6.45 16.30
C ASN A 131 4.06 -6.79 14.97
N GLY A 132 4.68 -7.65 14.17
CA GLY A 132 4.02 -8.20 12.99
C GLY A 132 2.92 -9.19 13.39
N SER A 133 1.70 -8.99 12.89
CA SER A 133 0.61 -9.92 13.09
C SER A 133 0.20 -10.56 11.78
N LYS A 134 0.12 -11.89 11.75
CA LYS A 134 -0.55 -12.62 10.68
C LYS A 134 -2.03 -12.23 10.73
N VAL A 135 -2.53 -11.72 9.63
CA VAL A 135 -3.90 -11.18 9.56
C VAL A 135 -4.82 -12.04 8.73
N SER A 136 -4.25 -12.88 7.86
CA SER A 136 -4.97 -13.85 7.04
C SER A 136 -4.02 -14.91 6.54
N ASP A 137 -4.53 -16.08 6.21
CA ASP A 137 -3.81 -17.03 5.36
C ASP A 137 -3.65 -16.43 3.96
N ALA A 138 -2.52 -16.72 3.32
CA ALA A 138 -2.24 -16.25 1.98
C ALA A 138 -2.25 -17.40 0.97
N ILE A 139 -2.93 -17.20 -0.14
CA ILE A 139 -2.95 -18.13 -1.28
C ILE A 139 -2.22 -17.47 -2.43
N ILE A 140 -1.14 -18.11 -2.90
CA ILE A 140 -0.39 -17.65 -4.06
C ILE A 140 -1.31 -17.55 -5.29
N GLY A 141 -1.23 -16.43 -5.99
CA GLY A 141 -2.03 -16.17 -7.19
C GLY A 141 -3.45 -15.64 -6.93
N ARG A 142 -3.89 -15.52 -5.67
CA ARG A 142 -5.18 -14.90 -5.31
C ARG A 142 -5.02 -13.39 -5.12
N TRP A 143 -5.99 -12.62 -5.64
CA TRP A 143 -6.13 -11.21 -5.34
C TRP A 143 -6.75 -10.97 -3.95
N TYR A 144 -6.20 -10.01 -3.23
CA TYR A 144 -6.68 -9.50 -1.95
C TYR A 144 -6.80 -7.99 -2.02
N HIS A 145 -7.87 -7.45 -1.48
CA HIS A 145 -7.92 -6.01 -1.19
C HIS A 145 -7.32 -5.75 0.19
N ILE A 146 -6.34 -4.88 0.23
CA ILE A 146 -5.62 -4.49 1.44
C ILE A 146 -5.96 -3.04 1.74
N ALA A 147 -6.29 -2.73 3.01
CA ALA A 147 -6.43 -1.35 3.43
C ALA A 147 -5.80 -1.13 4.81
N MET A 148 -5.13 0.00 4.94
CA MET A 148 -4.57 0.52 6.18
C MET A 148 -5.23 1.86 6.45
N VAL A 149 -5.91 1.97 7.57
CA VAL A 149 -6.72 3.13 7.93
C VAL A 149 -6.29 3.66 9.29
N ARG A 150 -5.84 4.91 9.33
CA ARG A 150 -5.56 5.59 10.59
C ARG A 150 -6.72 6.49 10.99
N VAL A 151 -7.15 6.37 12.22
CA VAL A 151 -8.08 7.27 12.90
C VAL A 151 -7.83 7.23 14.41
N ASP A 152 -7.94 8.36 15.07
CA ASP A 152 -7.81 8.48 16.54
C ASP A 152 -6.56 7.79 17.11
N TYR A 153 -5.39 7.99 16.48
CA TYR A 153 -4.12 7.37 16.85
C TYR A 153 -4.14 5.83 16.84
N THR A 154 -5.05 5.24 16.07
CA THR A 154 -5.12 3.80 15.84
C THR A 154 -4.98 3.51 14.35
N LEU A 155 -4.13 2.57 14.01
CA LEU A 155 -4.01 2.02 12.66
C LEU A 155 -4.78 0.70 12.58
N TYR A 156 -5.77 0.64 11.72
CA TYR A 156 -6.53 -0.56 11.41
C TYR A 156 -6.03 -1.19 10.11
N GLY A 157 -5.84 -2.49 10.10
CA GLY A 157 -5.56 -3.28 8.91
C GLY A 157 -6.75 -4.10 8.48
N PHE A 158 -7.07 -4.06 7.19
CA PHE A 158 -8.18 -4.79 6.58
C PHE A 158 -7.66 -5.69 5.46
N VAL A 159 -8.23 -6.89 5.36
CA VAL A 159 -8.05 -7.80 4.23
C VAL A 159 -9.43 -8.16 3.69
N ASP A 160 -9.64 -7.96 2.39
CA ASP A 160 -10.92 -8.17 1.70
C ASP A 160 -12.11 -7.48 2.42
N GLY A 161 -11.86 -6.26 2.90
CA GLY A 161 -12.84 -5.45 3.62
C GLY A 161 -13.15 -5.91 5.04
N LYS A 162 -12.46 -6.93 5.57
CA LYS A 162 -12.61 -7.39 6.95
C LYS A 162 -11.50 -6.85 7.83
N ARG A 163 -11.87 -6.23 8.96
CA ARG A 163 -10.89 -5.74 9.93
C ARG A 163 -10.16 -6.91 10.58
N SER A 164 -8.87 -7.00 10.33
CA SER A 164 -8.04 -8.12 10.78
C SER A 164 -7.15 -7.77 11.95
N VAL A 165 -6.77 -6.49 12.10
CA VAL A 165 -5.84 -6.04 13.15
C VAL A 165 -6.03 -4.56 13.47
N SER A 166 -5.63 -4.17 14.69
CA SER A 166 -5.50 -2.77 15.10
C SER A 166 -4.25 -2.58 15.94
N PHE A 167 -3.54 -1.46 15.71
CA PHE A 167 -2.33 -1.08 16.43
C PHE A 167 -2.43 0.35 16.95
N PRO A 168 -1.95 0.65 18.18
CA PRO A 168 -1.70 2.02 18.58
C PRO A 168 -0.69 2.68 17.64
N CYS A 169 -0.95 3.91 17.24
CA CYS A 169 -0.22 4.61 16.21
C CYS A 169 -0.08 6.10 16.58
N SER A 170 0.63 6.36 17.68
CA SER A 170 0.96 7.72 18.10
C SER A 170 2.24 8.22 17.41
N ASN A 171 2.30 9.53 17.13
CA ASN A 171 3.46 10.22 16.58
C ASN A 171 3.89 9.74 15.19
N ILE A 172 2.93 9.52 14.32
CA ILE A 172 3.17 8.97 13.00
C ILE A 172 2.64 9.91 11.93
N SER A 173 3.52 10.39 11.06
CA SER A 173 3.19 11.26 9.95
C SER A 173 3.65 10.66 8.63
N LEU A 174 2.78 10.64 7.61
CA LEU A 174 3.21 10.35 6.24
C LEU A 174 3.93 11.52 5.56
N ARG A 175 4.05 12.67 6.28
CA ARG A 175 4.44 13.96 5.72
C ARG A 175 5.87 14.02 5.17
N TYR A 176 6.83 13.26 5.74
CA TYR A 176 8.26 13.43 5.44
C TYR A 176 8.94 12.11 5.14
N SER A 177 8.31 11.28 4.33
CA SER A 177 8.75 9.92 4.19
C SER A 177 8.52 9.35 2.80
N ASN A 178 8.92 8.11 2.63
CA ASN A 178 8.66 7.36 1.42
C ASN A 178 7.66 6.23 1.71
N ILE A 179 6.81 5.96 0.73
CA ILE A 179 6.12 4.67 0.63
C ILE A 179 6.91 3.85 -0.38
N ASP A 180 7.44 2.74 0.08
CA ASP A 180 8.26 1.84 -0.72
C ASP A 180 7.45 0.62 -1.16
N PHE A 181 7.62 0.24 -2.43
CA PHE A 181 7.15 -1.02 -2.99
C PHE A 181 8.34 -1.95 -3.21
N ASN A 182 8.27 -3.15 -2.67
CA ASN A 182 9.30 -4.18 -2.86
C ASN A 182 10.73 -3.70 -2.53
N ARG A 183 10.88 -2.76 -1.63
CA ARG A 183 12.15 -2.17 -1.26
C ARG A 183 12.35 -2.23 0.25
N GLN A 184 13.43 -2.88 0.67
CA GLN A 184 13.99 -2.70 2.00
C GLN A 184 15.21 -1.79 1.91
N ARG A 185 15.43 -1.00 2.95
CA ARG A 185 16.55 -0.03 3.00
C ARG A 185 17.91 -0.70 2.83
N ASP A 186 18.06 -1.94 3.27
CA ASP A 186 19.29 -2.75 3.16
C ASP A 186 19.35 -3.59 1.87
N GLY A 187 18.34 -3.51 1.02
CA GLY A 187 18.24 -4.27 -0.21
C GLY A 187 17.89 -5.75 -0.05
N SER A 188 17.65 -6.22 1.18
CA SER A 188 17.27 -7.60 1.47
C SER A 188 15.76 -7.84 1.32
N ASN A 189 15.35 -9.12 1.33
CA ASN A 189 13.96 -9.59 1.46
C ASN A 189 12.94 -8.94 0.51
N ARG A 190 13.08 -9.21 -0.77
CA ARG A 190 12.17 -8.73 -1.80
C ARG A 190 11.07 -9.75 -2.08
N ALA A 191 9.85 -9.26 -2.23
CA ALA A 191 8.71 -10.08 -2.59
C ALA A 191 8.58 -10.26 -4.11
N SER A 192 7.75 -11.22 -4.50
CA SER A 192 7.20 -11.30 -5.86
C SER A 192 5.69 -11.17 -5.76
N PHE A 193 5.13 -10.10 -6.32
CA PHE A 193 3.70 -9.80 -6.22
C PHE A 193 3.22 -8.92 -7.38
N VAL A 194 1.91 -8.86 -7.56
CA VAL A 194 1.24 -7.86 -8.42
C VAL A 194 0.49 -6.89 -7.52
N ILE A 195 0.54 -5.61 -7.87
CA ILE A 195 -0.23 -4.55 -7.22
C ILE A 195 -1.10 -3.83 -8.25
N ASP A 196 -2.28 -3.39 -7.82
CA ASP A 196 -3.23 -2.63 -8.62
C ASP A 196 -3.99 -1.61 -7.77
N ASN A 197 -4.44 -0.52 -8.37
CA ASN A 197 -5.27 0.51 -7.74
C ASN A 197 -4.70 1.03 -6.40
N PHE A 198 -3.42 1.36 -6.35
CA PHE A 198 -2.81 1.91 -5.15
C PHE A 198 -3.30 3.34 -4.90
N ARG A 199 -3.99 3.53 -3.77
CA ARG A 199 -4.62 4.80 -3.40
C ARG A 199 -4.18 5.30 -2.03
N ILE A 200 -3.98 6.62 -1.92
CA ILE A 200 -3.80 7.34 -0.65
C ILE A 200 -4.93 8.35 -0.52
N SER A 201 -5.59 8.38 0.63
CA SER A 201 -6.67 9.29 0.95
C SER A 201 -6.41 10.02 2.27
N ASP A 202 -6.85 11.26 2.39
CA ASP A 202 -6.70 12.09 3.59
C ASP A 202 -7.87 11.94 4.59
N VAL A 203 -8.57 10.85 4.51
CA VAL A 203 -9.68 10.50 5.42
C VAL A 203 -9.57 9.03 5.82
N ALA A 204 -10.16 8.69 6.95
CA ALA A 204 -10.44 7.31 7.33
C ALA A 204 -11.67 6.82 6.54
N ARG A 205 -11.45 6.12 5.42
CA ARG A 205 -12.54 5.64 4.56
C ARG A 205 -13.40 4.58 5.25
N TRP A 206 -12.77 3.76 6.09
CA TRP A 206 -13.45 2.66 6.77
C TRP A 206 -12.98 2.52 8.21
N THR A 207 -13.93 2.41 9.13
CA THR A 207 -13.68 2.13 10.54
C THR A 207 -14.32 0.82 11.00
N SER A 208 -15.05 0.17 10.10
CA SER A 208 -15.71 -1.13 10.26
C SER A 208 -15.57 -1.93 8.97
N ASP A 209 -16.03 -3.17 8.97
CA ASP A 209 -16.07 -4.04 7.79
C ASP A 209 -16.80 -3.35 6.63
N PHE A 210 -16.32 -3.56 5.40
CA PHE A 210 -16.83 -2.95 4.17
C PHE A 210 -16.71 -3.90 2.98
N ASP A 211 -17.39 -3.57 1.88
CA ASP A 211 -17.20 -4.25 0.59
C ASP A 211 -16.03 -3.58 -0.15
N PRO A 212 -14.99 -4.32 -0.56
CA PRO A 212 -13.88 -3.77 -1.31
C PRO A 212 -14.30 -3.05 -2.58
N PRO A 213 -13.66 -1.91 -2.96
CA PRO A 213 -13.93 -1.25 -4.22
C PRO A 213 -13.59 -2.19 -5.40
N LYS A 214 -14.33 -2.05 -6.49
CA LYS A 214 -14.18 -2.93 -7.68
C LYS A 214 -13.01 -2.52 -8.54
#